data_5f3ae5ee81e1662afb77b3de47a25bbe
#
_entry.id   5f3ae5ee81e1662afb77b3de47a25bbe
#
_cell.length_a   1.000
_cell.length_b   1.000
_cell.length_c   1.000
_cell.angle_alpha   90.00
_cell.angle_beta   90.00
_cell.angle_gamma   90.00
#
_symmetry.space_group_name_H-M   'P 1'
#
loop_
_entity.id
_entity.type
_entity.pdbx_description
1 polymer ?
#
loop_
_entity_poly.entity_id
_entity_poly.type
_entity_poly.pdbx_seq_one_letter_code
_entity_poly.pdbx_strand_id
1 'polypeptide(L)'
;ITASAADNLFEKAKKKFEKKDYEKSKFLFQRNIVFNPKNAESYLYLAKIFNTEENQEEEEKNLDTTLLLEPSNEEAIYMLINIQLDRSNFEKANTLMNRFTSVCKKMCNKKTEISKSLQDFEANNEKTN
;
A
#
# COMPACT_ATOMS: atom_id res chain seq x y z
N ILE A 1 27.81 -3.55 13.58
CA ILE A 1 27.53 -2.91 12.48
C ILE A 1 26.21 -3.13 12.03
N THR A 2 25.43 -2.83 12.27
CA THR A 2 24.47 -3.30 12.10
C THR A 2 23.27 -2.46 12.09
N ALA A 3 22.80 -1.84 13.12
CA ALA A 3 21.67 -0.92 13.10
C ALA A 3 21.97 0.29 12.22
N SER A 4 23.18 0.82 12.28
CA SER A 4 23.54 2.00 11.46
C SER A 4 23.61 1.69 9.96
N ALA A 5 24.00 0.47 9.58
CA ALA A 5 24.03 0.05 8.18
C ALA A 5 22.59 -0.12 7.63
N ALA A 6 21.70 -0.72 8.43
CA ALA A 6 20.29 -0.90 8.06
C ALA A 6 19.57 0.46 7.95
N ASP A 7 19.79 1.35 8.92
CA ASP A 7 19.22 2.71 8.90
C ASP A 7 19.71 3.49 7.69
N ASN A 8 20.99 3.33 7.36
CA ASN A 8 21.56 3.99 6.19
C ASN A 8 20.94 3.48 4.87
N LEU A 9 20.68 2.17 4.76
CA LEU A 9 20.02 1.59 3.59
C LEU A 9 18.60 2.14 3.42
N PHE A 10 17.84 2.21 4.50
CA PHE A 10 16.48 2.74 4.48
C PHE A 10 16.45 4.21 4.02
N GLU A 11 17.28 5.05 4.61
CA GLU A 11 17.35 6.46 4.25
C GLU A 11 17.81 6.68 2.80
N LYS A 12 18.79 5.90 2.35
CA LYS A 12 19.23 5.93 0.96
C LYS A 12 18.12 5.51 0.00
N ALA A 13 17.37 4.46 0.36
CA ALA A 13 16.25 3.97 -0.44
C ALA A 13 15.17 5.05 -0.57
N LYS A 14 14.83 5.73 0.53
CA LYS A 14 13.86 6.83 0.52
C LYS A 14 14.30 7.97 -0.39
N LYS A 15 15.56 8.37 -0.31
CA LYS A 15 16.10 9.44 -1.17
C LYS A 15 15.99 9.07 -2.65
N LYS A 16 16.27 7.82 -3.00
CA LYS A 16 16.10 7.33 -4.36
C LYS A 16 14.64 7.34 -4.79
N PHE A 17 13.74 6.96 -3.89
CA PHE A 17 12.30 7.02 -4.14
C PHE A 17 11.84 8.47 -4.43
N GLU A 18 12.26 9.42 -3.62
CA GLU A 18 11.94 10.84 -3.79
C GLU A 18 12.42 11.40 -5.14
N LYS A 19 13.55 10.89 -5.62
CA LYS A 19 14.09 11.25 -6.93
C LYS A 19 13.47 10.45 -8.07
N LYS A 20 12.51 9.59 -7.79
CA LYS A 20 11.86 8.69 -8.75
C LYS A 20 12.82 7.69 -9.41
N ASP A 21 13.96 7.42 -8.77
CA ASP A 21 14.87 6.37 -9.17
C ASP A 21 14.39 5.05 -8.54
N TYR A 22 13.30 4.54 -9.08
CA TYR A 22 12.59 3.40 -8.49
C TYR A 22 13.38 2.11 -8.57
N GLU A 23 14.19 1.92 -9.58
CA GLU A 23 15.03 0.72 -9.70
C GLU A 23 16.03 0.64 -8.54
N LYS A 24 16.79 1.70 -8.29
CA LYS A 24 17.74 1.75 -7.19
C LYS A 24 17.05 1.74 -5.83
N SER A 25 15.94 2.46 -5.72
CA SER A 25 15.14 2.49 -4.50
C SER A 25 14.65 1.09 -4.12
N LYS A 26 14.08 0.37 -5.09
CA LYS A 26 13.60 -1.00 -4.91
C LYS A 26 14.70 -1.92 -4.40
N PHE A 27 15.85 -1.89 -5.07
CA PHE A 27 17.00 -2.69 -4.67
C PHE A 27 17.41 -2.41 -3.21
N LEU A 28 17.46 -1.14 -2.82
CA LEU A 28 17.87 -0.74 -1.48
C LEU A 28 16.83 -1.13 -0.41
N PHE A 29 15.53 -0.99 -0.70
CA PHE A 29 14.50 -1.46 0.22
C PHE A 29 14.54 -2.98 0.36
N GLN A 30 14.73 -3.70 -0.73
CA GLN A 30 14.87 -5.18 -0.68
C GLN A 30 16.07 -5.60 0.15
N ARG A 31 17.17 -4.89 0.06
CA ARG A 31 18.33 -5.15 0.93
C ARG A 31 18.04 -4.81 2.38
N ASN A 32 17.33 -3.70 2.61
CA ASN A 32 17.02 -3.29 3.98
C ASN A 32 16.18 -4.34 4.72
N ILE A 33 15.22 -4.96 4.07
CA ILE A 33 14.39 -5.98 4.72
C ILE A 33 15.16 -7.26 5.06
N VAL A 34 16.29 -7.52 4.42
CA VAL A 34 17.16 -8.62 4.80
C VAL A 34 17.75 -8.38 6.21
N PHE A 35 18.13 -7.14 6.49
CA PHE A 35 18.69 -6.77 7.79
C PHE A 35 17.62 -6.43 8.83
N ASN A 36 16.48 -5.91 8.36
CA ASN A 36 15.40 -5.46 9.22
C ASN A 36 14.04 -5.92 8.66
N PRO A 37 13.73 -7.21 8.78
CA PRO A 37 12.53 -7.80 8.18
C PRO A 37 11.21 -7.32 8.81
N LYS A 38 11.26 -6.64 9.94
CA LYS A 38 10.09 -6.09 10.61
C LYS A 38 9.86 -4.60 10.32
N ASN A 39 10.62 -4.03 9.38
CA ASN A 39 10.43 -2.64 9.00
C ASN A 39 9.25 -2.52 8.03
N ALA A 40 8.07 -2.24 8.55
CA ALA A 40 6.83 -2.15 7.78
C ALA A 40 6.92 -1.10 6.67
N GLU A 41 7.59 0.03 6.94
CA GLU A 41 7.73 1.10 5.94
C GLU A 41 8.46 0.65 4.68
N SER A 42 9.46 -0.24 4.80
CA SER A 42 10.16 -0.76 3.62
C SER A 42 9.21 -1.53 2.70
N TYR A 43 8.34 -2.35 3.26
CA TYR A 43 7.34 -3.07 2.46
C TYR A 43 6.32 -2.11 1.84
N LEU A 44 5.93 -1.07 2.56
CA LEU A 44 5.01 -0.06 2.03
C LEU A 44 5.64 0.68 0.83
N TYR A 45 6.90 1.09 0.94
CA TYR A 45 7.61 1.72 -0.19
C TYR A 45 7.77 0.76 -1.37
N LEU A 46 8.06 -0.52 -1.11
CA LEU A 46 8.11 -1.52 -2.17
C LEU A 46 6.77 -1.64 -2.87
N ALA A 47 5.67 -1.66 -2.12
CA ALA A 47 4.34 -1.68 -2.71
C ALA A 47 4.09 -0.46 -3.61
N LYS A 48 4.50 0.73 -3.18
CA LYS A 48 4.39 1.95 -3.98
C LYS A 48 5.20 1.85 -5.28
N ILE A 49 6.39 1.26 -5.23
CA ILE A 49 7.21 1.07 -6.41
C ILE A 49 6.55 0.07 -7.36
N PHE A 50 6.07 -1.06 -6.84
CA PHE A 50 5.36 -2.04 -7.67
C PHE A 50 4.08 -1.48 -8.29
N ASN A 51 3.42 -0.55 -7.59
CA ASN A 51 2.29 0.19 -8.17
C ASN A 51 2.72 0.99 -9.40
N THR A 52 3.87 1.68 -9.35
CA THR A 52 4.39 2.42 -10.51
C THR A 52 4.77 1.49 -11.66
N GLU A 53 5.16 0.26 -11.36
CA GLU A 53 5.50 -0.76 -12.35
C GLU A 53 4.27 -1.53 -12.87
N GLU A 54 3.09 -1.19 -12.37
CA GLU A 54 1.84 -1.89 -12.69
C GLU A 54 1.89 -3.39 -12.35
N ASN A 55 2.70 -3.76 -11.36
CA ASN A 55 2.81 -5.12 -10.86
C ASN A 55 1.92 -5.28 -9.61
N GLN A 56 0.62 -5.47 -9.86
CA GLN A 56 -0.39 -5.49 -8.81
C GLN A 56 -0.22 -6.68 -7.86
N GLU A 57 0.27 -7.80 -8.34
CA GLU A 57 0.52 -8.98 -7.50
C GLU A 57 1.58 -8.72 -6.44
N GLU A 58 2.72 -8.17 -6.85
CA GLU A 58 3.79 -7.83 -5.90
C GLU A 58 3.40 -6.65 -5.01
N GLU A 59 2.65 -5.70 -5.54
CA GLU A 59 2.09 -4.60 -4.75
C GLU A 59 1.25 -5.16 -3.60
N GLU A 60 0.28 -6.01 -3.89
CA GLU A 60 -0.61 -6.61 -2.89
C GLU A 60 0.17 -7.41 -1.85
N LYS A 61 1.11 -8.21 -2.28
CA LYS A 61 1.94 -9.03 -1.39
C LYS A 61 2.70 -8.17 -0.36
N ASN A 62 3.27 -7.05 -0.81
CA ASN A 62 3.99 -6.13 0.07
C ASN A 62 3.04 -5.35 0.99
N LEU A 63 1.84 -5.01 0.51
CA LEU A 63 0.82 -4.38 1.34
C LEU A 63 0.33 -5.32 2.45
N ASP A 64 0.11 -6.58 2.11
CA ASP A 64 -0.27 -7.60 3.10
C ASP A 64 0.78 -7.74 4.19
N THR A 65 2.06 -7.73 3.81
CA THR A 65 3.16 -7.77 4.79
C THR A 65 3.17 -6.50 5.64
N THR A 66 2.95 -5.34 5.03
CA THR A 66 2.85 -4.07 5.77
C THR A 66 1.76 -4.18 6.85
N LEU A 67 0.58 -4.69 6.50
CA LEU A 67 -0.54 -4.81 7.44
C LEU A 67 -0.37 -5.93 8.46
N LEU A 68 0.43 -6.94 8.14
CA LEU A 68 0.82 -7.96 9.13
C LEU A 68 1.66 -7.34 10.23
N LEU A 69 2.55 -6.42 9.87
CA LEU A 69 3.46 -5.75 10.81
C LEU A 69 2.80 -4.54 11.48
N GLU A 70 1.99 -3.80 10.74
CA GLU A 70 1.27 -2.59 11.20
C GLU A 70 -0.20 -2.67 10.77
N PRO A 71 -1.06 -3.35 11.55
CA PRO A 71 -2.47 -3.55 11.15
C PRO A 71 -3.29 -2.28 10.95
N SER A 72 -2.84 -1.15 11.51
CA SER A 72 -3.53 0.13 11.41
C SER A 72 -2.91 1.08 10.39
N ASN A 73 -2.03 0.57 9.51
CA ASN A 73 -1.41 1.41 8.49
C ASN A 73 -2.46 1.83 7.46
N GLU A 74 -2.94 3.06 7.58
CA GLU A 74 -4.03 3.58 6.73
C GLU A 74 -3.67 3.66 5.25
N GLU A 75 -2.43 3.97 4.93
CA GLU A 75 -1.98 4.06 3.53
C GLU A 75 -2.00 2.69 2.86
N ALA A 76 -1.54 1.66 3.58
CA ALA A 76 -1.57 0.29 3.07
C ALA A 76 -3.01 -0.20 2.85
N ILE A 77 -3.91 0.10 3.78
CA ILE A 77 -5.33 -0.25 3.63
C ILE A 77 -5.92 0.47 2.42
N TYR A 78 -5.66 1.77 2.27
CA TYR A 78 -6.14 2.56 1.15
C TYR A 78 -5.66 1.98 -0.20
N MET A 79 -4.38 1.62 -0.29
CA MET A 79 -3.84 1.03 -1.52
C MET A 79 -4.48 -0.33 -1.83
N LEU A 80 -4.75 -1.15 -0.82
CA LEU A 80 -5.46 -2.42 -0.99
C LEU A 80 -6.91 -2.21 -1.45
N ILE A 81 -7.59 -1.18 -0.94
CA ILE A 81 -8.93 -0.81 -1.41
C ILE A 81 -8.89 -0.56 -2.92
N ASN A 82 -7.92 0.24 -3.38
CA ASN A 82 -7.79 0.55 -4.80
C ASN A 82 -7.55 -0.70 -5.65
N ILE A 83 -6.73 -1.64 -5.18
CA ILE A 83 -6.53 -2.92 -5.86
C ILE A 83 -7.85 -3.68 -5.99
N GLN A 84 -8.63 -3.76 -4.92
CA GLN A 84 -9.89 -4.49 -4.93
C GLN A 84 -10.94 -3.81 -5.83
N LEU A 85 -10.98 -2.48 -5.85
CA LEU A 85 -11.83 -1.73 -6.77
C LEU A 85 -11.45 -2.00 -8.23
N ASP A 86 -10.16 -2.00 -8.54
CA ASP A 86 -9.67 -2.30 -9.89
C ASP A 86 -10.08 -3.70 -10.35
N ARG A 87 -10.11 -4.65 -9.43
CA ARG A 87 -10.52 -6.03 -9.69
C ARG A 87 -12.04 -6.23 -9.63
N SER A 88 -12.79 -5.18 -9.38
CA SER A 88 -14.24 -5.25 -9.17
C SER A 88 -14.65 -6.18 -8.01
N ASN A 89 -13.79 -6.26 -7.01
CA ASN A 89 -14.03 -7.09 -5.84
C ASN A 89 -14.60 -6.23 -4.70
N PHE A 90 -15.88 -5.90 -4.82
CA PHE A 90 -16.52 -4.88 -3.98
C PHE A 90 -16.77 -5.32 -2.55
N GLU A 91 -17.00 -6.61 -2.32
CA GLU A 91 -17.14 -7.15 -0.99
C GLU A 91 -15.86 -6.93 -0.17
N LYS A 92 -14.71 -7.28 -0.76
CA LYS A 92 -13.42 -7.04 -0.10
C LYS A 92 -13.12 -5.56 0.04
N ALA A 93 -13.46 -4.75 -0.96
CA ALA A 93 -13.30 -3.30 -0.90
C ALA A 93 -14.11 -2.70 0.26
N ASN A 94 -15.35 -3.13 0.44
CA ASN A 94 -16.20 -2.69 1.55
C ASN A 94 -15.63 -3.10 2.91
N THR A 95 -15.15 -4.32 3.05
CA THR A 95 -14.52 -4.79 4.28
C THR A 95 -13.31 -3.95 4.64
N LEU A 96 -12.46 -3.67 3.64
CA LEU A 96 -11.29 -2.81 3.83
C LEU A 96 -11.69 -1.36 4.12
N MET A 97 -12.77 -0.86 3.51
CA MET A 97 -13.28 0.48 3.79
C MET A 97 -13.72 0.63 5.25
N ASN A 98 -14.41 -0.38 5.78
CA ASN A 98 -14.79 -0.39 7.19
C ASN A 98 -13.56 -0.35 8.11
N ARG A 99 -12.54 -1.12 7.76
CA ARG A 99 -11.27 -1.11 8.48
C ARG A 99 -10.58 0.25 8.38
N PHE A 100 -10.54 0.83 7.17
CA PHE A 100 -9.97 2.15 6.93
C PHE A 100 -10.65 3.22 7.80
N THR A 101 -11.98 3.22 7.83
CA THR A 101 -12.79 4.16 8.60
C THR A 101 -12.46 4.09 10.10
N SER A 102 -12.20 2.89 10.61
CA SER A 102 -11.90 2.73 12.04
C SER A 102 -10.49 3.15 12.43
N VAL A 103 -9.54 3.19 11.49
CA VAL A 103 -8.12 3.44 11.83
C VAL A 103 -7.56 4.72 11.21
N CYS A 104 -8.22 5.32 10.23
CA CYS A 104 -7.65 6.48 9.54
C CYS A 104 -7.40 7.65 10.49
N LYS A 105 -6.34 8.40 10.22
CA LYS A 105 -5.94 9.60 10.97
C LYS A 105 -5.63 10.76 10.03
N LYS A 106 -4.69 10.55 9.10
CA LYS A 106 -4.25 11.59 8.15
C LYS A 106 -4.98 11.49 6.82
N MET A 107 -5.53 10.33 6.48
CA MET A 107 -6.13 10.05 5.18
C MET A 107 -7.65 9.89 5.22
N CYS A 108 -8.29 10.32 6.31
CA CYS A 108 -9.75 10.19 6.43
C CYS A 108 -10.50 10.93 5.33
N ASN A 109 -9.90 11.93 4.71
CA ASN A 109 -10.45 12.63 3.55
C ASN A 109 -10.66 11.71 2.33
N LYS A 110 -9.98 10.57 2.28
CA LYS A 110 -10.14 9.59 1.21
C LYS A 110 -11.46 8.80 1.29
N LYS A 111 -12.16 8.86 2.43
CA LYS A 111 -13.44 8.15 2.60
C LYS A 111 -14.49 8.54 1.57
N THR A 112 -14.60 9.81 1.24
CA THR A 112 -15.57 10.30 0.25
C THR A 112 -15.30 9.71 -1.13
N GLU A 113 -14.04 9.71 -1.55
CA GLU A 113 -13.60 9.15 -2.83
C GLU A 113 -13.91 7.64 -2.92
N ILE A 114 -13.58 6.89 -1.88
CA ILE A 114 -13.81 5.45 -1.82
C ILE A 114 -15.31 5.16 -1.84
N SER A 115 -16.09 5.87 -1.03
CA SER A 115 -17.55 5.70 -0.94
C SER A 115 -18.20 5.96 -2.29
N LYS A 116 -17.76 7.00 -3.00
CA LYS A 116 -18.27 7.32 -4.33
C LYS A 116 -17.99 6.19 -5.32
N SER A 117 -16.77 5.66 -5.33
CA SER A 117 -16.39 4.54 -6.21
C SER A 117 -17.25 3.32 -5.96
N LEU A 118 -17.53 3.01 -4.69
CA LEU A 118 -18.39 1.88 -4.31
C LEU A 118 -19.84 2.10 -4.75
N GLN A 119 -20.37 3.32 -4.55
CA GLN A 119 -21.74 3.66 -4.96
C GLN A 119 -21.91 3.62 -6.48
N ASP A 120 -20.98 4.20 -7.22
CA ASP A 120 -21.01 4.21 -8.69
C ASP A 120 -21.03 2.78 -9.24
N PHE A 121 -20.31 1.89 -8.59
CA PHE A 121 -20.29 0.49 -8.96
C PHE A 121 -21.64 -0.22 -8.69
N GLU A 122 -22.20 -0.03 -7.50
CA GLU A 122 -23.50 -0.60 -7.16
C GLU A 122 -24.57 -0.14 -8.17
N ALA A 123 -24.60 1.16 -8.49
CA ALA A 123 -25.52 1.72 -9.46
C ALA A 123 -25.36 1.09 -10.85
N ASN A 124 -24.12 0.87 -11.31
CA ASN A 124 -23.85 0.24 -12.59
C ASN A 124 -24.28 -1.24 -12.60
N ASN A 125 -24.10 -1.95 -11.49
CA ASN A 125 -24.53 -3.34 -11.38
C ASN A 125 -26.04 -3.48 -11.40
N GLU A 126 -26.77 -2.58 -10.75
CA GLU A 126 -28.25 -2.58 -10.77
C GLU A 126 -28.81 -2.34 -12.19
N LYS A 127 -28.11 -1.54 -12.99
CA LYS A 127 -28.52 -1.25 -14.37
C LYS A 127 -28.31 -2.42 -15.33
N THR A 128 -27.41 -3.35 -15.02
CA THR A 128 -27.12 -4.50 -15.87
C THR A 128 -27.95 -5.73 -15.50
N ASN A 129 -28.65 -5.68 -14.42
CA ASN A 129 -29.60 -6.70 -13.98
C ASN A 129 -31.02 -6.25 -14.25
#